data_44c7a4c7920cb40e6cf73a7c12bad701
#
_entry.id   44c7a4c7920cb40e6cf73a7c12bad701
#
_cell.length_a   1.000
_cell.length_b   1.000
_cell.length_c   1.000
_cell.angle_alpha   90.00
_cell.angle_beta   90.00
_cell.angle_gamma   90.00
#
_symmetry.space_group_name_H-M   'P 1'
#
loop_
_entity.id
_entity.type
_entity.pdbx_description
1 polymer ?
#
loop_
_entity_poly.entity_id
_entity_poly.type
_entity_poly.pdbx_seq_one_letter_code
_entity_poly.pdbx_strand_id
1 'polypeptide(L)'
;VGLSAVTVLGVDRPGVIAAVTGSLAECGANIQDSTMTLLGGHVAMMLLVSGDLDPAELRKRLGAPDLVVTASAIEARRHFCDDGGGAPEGIGYVLTVHGPDRPGIISAVSAVLADDGGNITGMSTRLTGRLYVLIADVDLPKDVDVAALMRRLAVVGASLDSQITFRPVEPDLL
;
A
#
# COMPACT_ATOMS: atom_id res chain seq x y z
N VAL A 1 5.08 -25.32 -4.66
CA VAL A 1 5.70 -24.06 -5.11
C VAL A 1 5.54 -23.06 -3.98
N GLY A 2 6.67 -22.62 -3.43
CA GLY A 2 6.66 -21.63 -2.36
C GLY A 2 6.24 -20.25 -2.88
N LEU A 3 5.65 -19.45 -2.00
CA LEU A 3 5.34 -18.05 -2.26
C LEU A 3 6.24 -17.18 -1.38
N SER A 4 6.80 -16.12 -1.95
CA SER A 4 7.69 -15.21 -1.24
C SER A 4 7.33 -13.76 -1.52
N ALA A 5 7.36 -12.93 -0.49
CA ALA A 5 7.33 -11.50 -0.63
C ALA A 5 8.76 -10.96 -0.72
N VAL A 6 9.05 -10.22 -1.77
CA VAL A 6 10.34 -9.57 -2.01
C VAL A 6 10.14 -8.07 -1.96
N THR A 7 10.94 -7.37 -1.15
CA THR A 7 10.96 -5.91 -1.17
C THR A 7 12.33 -5.41 -1.60
N VAL A 8 12.31 -4.36 -2.40
CA VAL A 8 13.52 -3.68 -2.87
C VAL A 8 13.38 -2.19 -2.61
N LEU A 9 14.40 -1.61 -1.98
CA LEU A 9 14.47 -0.17 -1.72
C LEU A 9 15.87 0.33 -2.11
N GLY A 10 15.94 1.41 -2.86
CA GLY A 10 17.22 2.02 -3.22
C GLY A 10 17.11 3.30 -4.02
N VAL A 11 18.24 3.83 -4.43
CA VAL A 11 18.30 5.01 -5.29
C VAL A 11 17.79 4.66 -6.68
N ASP A 12 16.89 5.51 -7.21
CA ASP A 12 16.37 5.32 -8.55
C ASP A 12 17.43 5.59 -9.61
N ARG A 13 17.55 4.67 -10.55
CA ARG A 13 18.42 4.80 -11.73
C ARG A 13 17.92 3.91 -12.87
N PRO A 14 18.20 4.25 -14.13
CA PRO A 14 17.89 3.39 -15.24
C PRO A 14 18.44 1.98 -15.04
N GLY A 15 17.59 0.98 -15.29
CA GLY A 15 17.95 -0.43 -15.23
C GLY A 15 17.73 -1.12 -13.88
N VAL A 16 17.33 -0.42 -12.81
CA VAL A 16 17.04 -1.06 -11.51
C VAL A 16 15.97 -2.13 -11.64
N ILE A 17 14.86 -1.81 -12.28
CA ILE A 17 13.76 -2.76 -12.48
C ILE A 17 14.24 -3.97 -13.28
N ALA A 18 14.97 -3.73 -14.39
CA ALA A 18 15.49 -4.80 -15.24
C ALA A 18 16.46 -5.72 -14.48
N ALA A 19 17.32 -5.14 -13.63
CA ALA A 19 18.24 -5.93 -12.81
C ALA A 19 17.49 -6.80 -11.80
N VAL A 20 16.49 -6.23 -11.11
CA VAL A 20 15.69 -6.96 -10.11
C VAL A 20 14.90 -8.09 -10.77
N THR A 21 14.15 -7.77 -11.82
CA THR A 21 13.31 -8.78 -12.50
C THR A 21 14.12 -9.82 -13.24
N GLY A 22 15.27 -9.44 -13.83
CA GLY A 22 16.21 -10.38 -14.46
C GLY A 22 16.78 -11.37 -13.45
N SER A 23 17.23 -10.90 -12.29
CA SER A 23 17.75 -11.78 -11.23
C SER A 23 16.69 -12.73 -10.69
N LEU A 24 15.44 -12.28 -10.58
CA LEU A 24 14.32 -13.16 -10.21
C LEU A 24 14.09 -14.24 -11.26
N ALA A 25 14.08 -13.88 -12.52
CA ALA A 25 13.92 -14.83 -13.62
C ALA A 25 15.07 -15.86 -13.67
N GLU A 26 16.32 -15.44 -13.45
CA GLU A 26 17.48 -16.35 -13.35
C GLU A 26 17.38 -17.31 -12.16
N CYS A 27 16.68 -16.92 -11.09
CA CYS A 27 16.37 -17.81 -9.98
C CYS A 27 15.18 -18.75 -10.25
N GLY A 28 14.57 -18.70 -11.44
CA GLY A 28 13.37 -19.47 -11.76
C GLY A 28 12.10 -18.98 -11.06
N ALA A 29 12.13 -17.74 -10.59
CA ALA A 29 10.98 -17.11 -9.95
C ALA A 29 10.00 -16.57 -10.99
N ASN A 30 8.70 -16.68 -10.69
CA ASN A 30 7.65 -16.04 -11.45
C ASN A 30 6.98 -14.95 -10.61
N ILE A 31 6.93 -13.73 -11.13
CA ILE A 31 6.26 -12.60 -10.47
C ILE A 31 4.75 -12.77 -10.68
N GLN A 32 4.01 -12.89 -9.58
CA GLN A 32 2.56 -13.02 -9.59
C GLN A 32 1.89 -11.66 -9.46
N ASP A 33 2.46 -10.80 -8.62
CA ASP A 33 1.95 -9.45 -8.40
C ASP A 33 3.09 -8.53 -8.02
N SER A 34 2.95 -7.23 -8.31
CA SER A 34 3.97 -6.25 -7.98
C SER A 34 3.41 -4.85 -7.82
N THR A 35 3.97 -4.11 -6.90
CA THR A 35 3.76 -2.67 -6.78
C THR A 35 5.10 -1.96 -6.69
N MET A 36 5.14 -0.74 -7.21
CA MET A 36 6.34 0.10 -7.21
C MET A 36 5.96 1.56 -6.99
N THR A 37 6.79 2.26 -6.27
CA THR A 37 6.68 3.72 -6.14
C THR A 37 8.04 4.40 -6.23
N LEU A 38 8.02 5.64 -6.70
CA LEU A 38 9.16 6.55 -6.73
C LEU A 38 8.89 7.69 -5.77
N LEU A 39 9.75 7.85 -4.77
CA LEU A 39 9.62 8.91 -3.78
C LEU A 39 10.98 9.49 -3.42
N GLY A 40 11.14 10.80 -3.60
CA GLY A 40 12.37 11.51 -3.23
C GLY A 40 13.63 10.98 -3.91
N GLY A 41 13.53 10.51 -5.17
CA GLY A 41 14.66 9.93 -5.91
C GLY A 41 15.00 8.48 -5.51
N HIS A 42 14.11 7.84 -4.76
CA HIS A 42 14.26 6.44 -4.38
C HIS A 42 13.13 5.62 -4.98
N VAL A 43 13.45 4.40 -5.40
CA VAL A 43 12.50 3.38 -5.81
C VAL A 43 12.21 2.44 -4.64
N ALA A 44 10.94 2.17 -4.40
CA ALA A 44 10.50 1.10 -3.52
C ALA A 44 9.62 0.13 -4.31
N MET A 45 9.93 -1.16 -4.24
CA MET A 45 9.17 -2.22 -4.91
C MET A 45 8.76 -3.27 -3.88
N MET A 46 7.56 -3.79 -4.06
CA MET A 46 7.09 -5.01 -3.39
C MET A 46 6.61 -5.97 -4.47
N LEU A 47 7.12 -7.20 -4.43
CA LEU A 47 6.83 -8.23 -5.42
C LEU A 47 6.35 -9.49 -4.71
N LEU A 48 5.30 -10.07 -5.22
CA LEU A 48 4.86 -11.41 -4.85
C LEU A 48 5.38 -12.38 -5.89
N VAL A 49 6.22 -13.30 -5.47
CA VAL A 49 6.89 -14.22 -6.38
C VAL A 49 6.65 -15.66 -5.98
N SER A 50 6.40 -16.51 -6.97
CA SER A 50 6.31 -17.96 -6.80
C SER A 50 7.58 -18.62 -7.35
N GLY A 51 8.00 -19.67 -6.68
CA GLY A 51 9.20 -20.43 -7.02
C GLY A 51 9.76 -21.14 -5.79
N ASP A 52 10.74 -22.00 -6.03
CA ASP A 52 11.53 -22.61 -4.95
C ASP A 52 12.76 -21.72 -4.72
N LEU A 53 12.50 -20.60 -4.05
CA LEU A 53 13.49 -19.53 -3.83
C LEU A 53 14.14 -19.66 -2.47
N ASP A 54 15.46 -19.69 -2.45
CA ASP A 54 16.20 -19.37 -1.23
C ASP A 54 16.28 -17.85 -1.06
N PRO A 55 15.64 -17.30 -0.02
CA PRO A 55 15.68 -15.85 0.24
C PRO A 55 17.09 -15.30 0.47
N ALA A 56 18.03 -16.13 0.91
CA ALA A 56 19.42 -15.72 1.12
C ALA A 56 20.18 -15.60 -0.21
N GLU A 57 19.98 -16.56 -1.10
CA GLU A 57 20.57 -16.54 -2.45
C GLU A 57 19.99 -15.39 -3.28
N LEU A 58 18.69 -15.16 -3.20
CA LEU A 58 18.02 -14.06 -3.88
C LEU A 58 18.59 -12.70 -3.42
N ARG A 59 18.73 -12.49 -2.12
CA ARG A 59 19.34 -11.26 -1.59
C ARG A 59 20.77 -11.09 -2.06
N LYS A 60 21.55 -12.16 -2.15
CA LYS A 60 22.92 -12.13 -2.63
C LYS A 60 23.01 -11.77 -4.11
N ARG A 61 22.13 -12.28 -4.94
CA ARG A 61 22.06 -11.99 -6.39
C ARG A 61 21.55 -10.58 -6.67
N LEU A 62 20.52 -10.16 -5.97
CA LEU A 62 19.96 -8.81 -6.08
C LEU A 62 20.80 -7.76 -5.38
N GLY A 63 21.75 -8.15 -4.53
CA GLY A 63 22.56 -7.28 -3.70
C GLY A 63 23.47 -6.38 -4.54
N ALA A 64 22.94 -5.24 -4.97
CA ALA A 64 23.76 -4.09 -5.33
C ALA A 64 24.00 -3.26 -4.06
N PRO A 65 25.17 -2.61 -3.92
CA PRO A 65 25.52 -1.85 -2.71
C PRO A 65 24.55 -0.68 -2.43
N ASP A 66 23.78 -0.28 -3.41
CA ASP A 66 22.78 0.79 -3.40
C ASP A 66 21.33 0.29 -3.26
N LEU A 67 21.13 -1.04 -3.13
CA LEU A 67 19.82 -1.64 -2.97
C LEU A 67 19.72 -2.43 -1.66
N VAL A 68 18.69 -2.14 -0.89
CA VAL A 68 18.27 -2.96 0.26
C VAL A 68 17.21 -3.93 -0.24
N VAL A 69 17.50 -5.22 -0.13
CA VAL A 69 16.59 -6.28 -0.57
C VAL A 69 16.22 -7.15 0.62
N THR A 70 14.93 -7.37 0.81
CA THR A 70 14.43 -8.39 1.74
C THR A 70 13.61 -9.42 0.99
N ALA A 71 13.68 -10.65 1.43
CA ALA A 71 12.84 -11.73 0.91
C ALA A 71 12.38 -12.58 2.10
N SER A 72 11.10 -12.89 2.12
CA SER A 72 10.48 -13.70 3.16
C SER A 72 9.50 -14.67 2.53
N ALA A 73 9.56 -15.94 2.92
CA ALA A 73 8.51 -16.88 2.58
C ALA A 73 7.19 -16.43 3.24
N ILE A 74 6.12 -16.48 2.50
CA ILE A 74 4.79 -16.16 2.99
C ILE A 74 3.87 -17.34 2.75
N GLU A 75 2.95 -17.56 3.70
CA GLU A 75 1.86 -18.50 3.46
C GLU A 75 0.92 -17.89 2.43
N ALA A 76 0.60 -18.68 1.39
CA ALA A 76 -0.43 -18.31 0.44
C ALA A 76 -1.77 -18.18 1.19
N ARG A 77 -2.09 -16.98 1.64
CA ARG A 77 -3.49 -16.69 2.02
C ARG A 77 -4.29 -16.83 0.74
N ARG A 78 -5.38 -17.59 0.79
CA ARG A 78 -6.24 -17.96 -0.36
C ARG A 78 -6.89 -16.77 -1.09
N HIS A 79 -6.35 -15.57 -0.95
CA HIS A 79 -6.92 -14.34 -1.49
C HIS A 79 -6.23 -13.80 -2.76
N PHE A 80 -5.16 -14.48 -3.25
CA PHE A 80 -4.38 -13.93 -4.37
C PHE A 80 -4.54 -14.66 -5.70
N CYS A 81 -5.10 -15.83 -5.72
CA CYS A 81 -5.29 -16.58 -6.97
C CYS A 81 -6.59 -17.36 -6.88
N ASP A 82 -7.58 -16.91 -7.46
CA ASP A 82 -8.69 -17.60 -8.12
C ASP A 82 -10.05 -16.95 -7.86
N ASP A 83 -10.72 -16.66 -8.95
CA ASP A 83 -12.19 -16.58 -9.10
C ASP A 83 -12.95 -15.74 -8.08
N GLY A 84 -12.93 -14.42 -8.22
CA GLY A 84 -14.04 -13.57 -7.79
C GLY A 84 -14.49 -13.68 -6.32
N GLY A 85 -13.64 -14.23 -5.44
CA GLY A 85 -14.04 -14.53 -4.07
C GLY A 85 -12.98 -14.12 -3.06
N GLY A 86 -13.14 -12.98 -2.40
CA GLY A 86 -12.46 -12.68 -1.16
C GLY A 86 -11.61 -11.42 -1.12
N ALA A 87 -11.99 -10.35 -1.78
CA ALA A 87 -11.80 -9.06 -1.14
C ALA A 87 -12.39 -9.16 0.27
N PRO A 88 -11.75 -8.62 1.33
CA PRO A 88 -12.41 -8.57 2.62
C PRO A 88 -13.83 -8.10 2.37
N GLU A 89 -14.84 -8.71 3.03
CA GLU A 89 -16.27 -8.41 2.78
C GLU A 89 -16.60 -6.98 3.21
N GLY A 90 -15.82 -6.03 2.74
CA GLY A 90 -15.87 -4.61 3.03
C GLY A 90 -16.45 -3.81 1.88
N ILE A 91 -16.84 -2.61 2.17
CA ILE A 91 -17.20 -1.58 1.19
C ILE A 91 -16.00 -0.65 1.07
N GLY A 92 -15.54 -0.46 -0.18
CA GLY A 92 -14.44 0.45 -0.47
C GLY A 92 -14.86 1.91 -0.37
N TYR A 93 -14.01 2.72 0.25
CA TYR A 93 -14.15 4.17 0.37
C TYR A 93 -12.87 4.88 -0.02
N VAL A 94 -12.99 6.11 -0.50
CA VAL A 94 -11.87 7.03 -0.66
C VAL A 94 -11.97 8.12 0.40
N LEU A 95 -10.91 8.23 1.20
CA LEU A 95 -10.73 9.32 2.15
C LEU A 95 -9.81 10.35 1.53
N THR A 96 -10.19 11.63 1.60
CA THR A 96 -9.31 12.72 1.18
C THR A 96 -9.23 13.76 2.29
N VAL A 97 -8.03 14.17 2.62
CA VAL A 97 -7.77 15.25 3.58
C VAL A 97 -7.05 16.39 2.88
N HIS A 98 -7.54 17.61 3.05
CA HIS A 98 -6.88 18.83 2.58
C HIS A 98 -6.73 19.80 3.75
N GLY A 99 -5.58 20.39 3.93
CA GLY A 99 -5.36 21.40 4.96
C GLY A 99 -3.93 21.88 5.04
N PRO A 100 -3.60 22.66 6.06
CA PRO A 100 -2.22 23.01 6.34
C PRO A 100 -1.46 21.75 6.79
N ASP A 101 -0.17 21.71 6.48
CA ASP A 101 0.70 20.63 6.96
C ASP A 101 0.82 20.71 8.48
N ARG A 102 0.35 19.68 9.17
CA ARG A 102 0.40 19.57 10.62
C ARG A 102 0.85 18.18 11.05
N PRO A 103 1.70 18.05 12.06
CA PRO A 103 2.03 16.76 12.63
C PRO A 103 0.78 16.03 13.14
N GLY A 104 0.68 14.74 12.83
CA GLY A 104 -0.36 13.88 13.38
C GLY A 104 -1.62 13.72 12.52
N ILE A 105 -1.73 14.36 11.37
CA ILE A 105 -2.90 14.21 10.47
C ILE A 105 -3.15 12.73 10.14
N ILE A 106 -2.14 12.03 9.63
CA ILE A 106 -2.27 10.60 9.27
C ILE A 106 -2.66 9.78 10.50
N SER A 107 -1.97 9.98 11.62
CA SER A 107 -2.21 9.23 12.86
C SER A 107 -3.64 9.41 13.38
N ALA A 108 -4.12 10.65 13.42
CA ALA A 108 -5.47 10.95 13.93
C ALA A 108 -6.56 10.33 13.05
N VAL A 109 -6.43 10.44 11.74
CA VAL A 109 -7.39 9.87 10.79
C VAL A 109 -7.35 8.34 10.81
N SER A 110 -6.16 7.75 10.82
CA SER A 110 -5.99 6.29 10.88
C SER A 110 -6.55 5.68 12.17
N ALA A 111 -6.41 6.39 13.30
CA ALA A 111 -6.98 5.93 14.57
C ALA A 111 -8.51 5.86 14.51
N VAL A 112 -9.16 6.88 13.96
CA VAL A 112 -10.63 6.89 13.79
C VAL A 112 -11.11 5.75 12.90
N LEU A 113 -10.39 5.48 11.81
CA LEU A 113 -10.73 4.37 10.91
C LEU A 113 -10.54 3.01 11.59
N ALA A 114 -9.43 2.85 12.31
CA ALA A 114 -9.10 1.59 13.00
C ALA A 114 -10.10 1.24 14.10
N ASP A 115 -10.62 2.24 14.84
CA ASP A 115 -11.63 2.05 15.88
C ASP A 115 -12.93 1.40 15.34
N ASP A 116 -13.25 1.64 14.07
CA ASP A 116 -14.38 1.03 13.37
C ASP A 116 -13.99 -0.19 12.51
N GLY A 117 -12.80 -0.73 12.70
CA GLY A 117 -12.31 -1.88 11.93
C GLY A 117 -11.96 -1.55 10.47
N GLY A 118 -11.86 -0.26 10.12
CA GLY A 118 -11.44 0.17 8.78
C GLY A 118 -9.98 -0.15 8.50
N ASN A 119 -9.71 -0.65 7.31
CA ASN A 119 -8.36 -0.96 6.84
C ASN A 119 -7.95 -0.01 5.72
N ILE A 120 -6.81 0.65 5.84
CA ILE A 120 -6.23 1.47 4.78
C ILE A 120 -5.46 0.54 3.84
N THR A 121 -5.90 0.42 2.60
CA THR A 121 -5.33 -0.45 1.58
C THR A 121 -4.36 0.26 0.65
N GLY A 122 -4.52 1.58 0.53
CA GLY A 122 -3.63 2.43 -0.25
C GLY A 122 -3.57 3.83 0.35
N MET A 123 -2.43 4.50 0.25
CA MET A 123 -2.30 5.87 0.73
C MET A 123 -1.25 6.64 -0.07
N SER A 124 -1.58 7.86 -0.42
CA SER A 124 -0.62 8.81 -0.96
C SER A 124 -0.77 10.17 -0.29
N THR A 125 0.36 10.86 -0.13
CA THR A 125 0.38 12.20 0.43
C THR A 125 1.20 13.13 -0.47
N ARG A 126 0.76 14.38 -0.57
CA ARG A 126 1.49 15.41 -1.31
C ARG A 126 1.44 16.74 -0.57
N LEU A 127 2.61 17.35 -0.44
CA LEU A 127 2.74 18.71 0.06
C LEU A 127 3.06 19.64 -1.14
N THR A 128 2.20 20.60 -1.39
CA THR A 128 2.40 21.62 -2.43
C THR A 128 2.30 23.00 -1.80
N GLY A 129 3.44 23.65 -1.63
CA GLY A 129 3.53 24.88 -0.87
C GLY A 129 3.15 24.67 0.60
N ARG A 130 2.00 25.22 0.99
CA ARG A 130 1.44 25.04 2.36
C ARG A 130 0.25 24.09 2.40
N LEU A 131 -0.18 23.60 1.25
CA LEU A 131 -1.31 22.70 1.14
C LEU A 131 -0.83 21.25 1.24
N TYR A 132 -1.25 20.57 2.29
CA TYR A 132 -1.12 19.14 2.45
C TYR A 132 -2.37 18.44 1.93
N VAL A 133 -2.18 17.45 1.09
CA VAL A 133 -3.24 16.60 0.56
C VAL A 133 -2.89 15.15 0.88
N LEU A 134 -3.83 14.44 1.47
CA LEU A 134 -3.77 13.00 1.68
C LEU A 134 -4.94 12.36 0.97
N ILE A 135 -4.69 11.28 0.25
CA ILE A 135 -5.71 10.42 -0.36
C ILE A 135 -5.43 9.00 0.13
N ALA A 136 -6.44 8.34 0.65
CA ALA A 136 -6.34 6.96 1.10
C ALA A 136 -7.53 6.13 0.63
N ASP A 137 -7.24 4.92 0.19
CA ASP A 137 -8.21 3.88 -0.09
C ASP A 137 -8.47 3.11 1.21
N VAL A 138 -9.73 2.92 1.55
CA VAL A 138 -10.17 2.35 2.83
C VAL A 138 -11.23 1.30 2.60
N ASP A 139 -11.03 0.12 3.16
CA ASP A 139 -12.05 -0.92 3.24
C ASP A 139 -12.71 -0.87 4.62
N LEU A 140 -14.04 -0.75 4.63
CA LEU A 140 -14.84 -0.78 5.86
C LEU A 140 -15.68 -2.07 5.95
N PRO A 141 -15.82 -2.66 7.16
CA PRO A 141 -16.83 -3.69 7.38
C PRO A 141 -18.24 -3.20 7.02
N LYS A 142 -19.10 -4.11 6.54
CA LYS A 142 -20.44 -3.77 6.06
C LYS A 142 -21.39 -3.24 7.14
N ASP A 143 -21.13 -3.56 8.39
CA ASP A 143 -21.94 -3.23 9.56
C ASP A 143 -21.55 -1.92 10.26
N VAL A 144 -20.59 -1.18 9.71
CA VAL A 144 -20.12 0.10 10.27
C VAL A 144 -21.18 1.19 10.09
N ASP A 145 -21.45 1.96 11.16
CA ASP A 145 -22.21 3.21 11.08
C ASP A 145 -21.34 4.31 10.42
N VAL A 146 -21.39 4.35 9.09
CA VAL A 146 -20.65 5.32 8.28
C VAL A 146 -20.98 6.76 8.65
N ALA A 147 -22.23 7.05 9.06
CA ALA A 147 -22.63 8.38 9.46
C ALA A 147 -21.96 8.80 10.77
N ALA A 148 -21.83 7.88 11.74
CA ALA A 148 -21.10 8.11 12.96
C ALA A 148 -19.58 8.31 12.69
N LEU A 149 -19.00 7.47 11.84
CA LEU A 149 -17.61 7.57 11.41
C LEU A 149 -17.33 8.94 10.77
N MET A 150 -18.19 9.39 9.83
CA MET A 150 -18.03 10.69 9.17
C MET A 150 -18.09 11.85 10.16
N ARG A 151 -18.96 11.79 11.19
CA ARG A 151 -19.00 12.81 12.26
C ARG A 151 -17.68 12.86 13.04
N ARG A 152 -17.10 11.70 13.36
CA ARG A 152 -15.80 11.64 14.07
C ARG A 152 -14.66 12.17 13.21
N LEU A 153 -14.63 11.79 11.93
CA LEU A 153 -13.67 12.34 10.97
C LEU A 153 -13.79 13.86 10.83
N ALA A 154 -15.03 14.40 10.82
CA ALA A 154 -15.24 15.84 10.78
C ALA A 154 -14.70 16.56 12.03
N VAL A 155 -14.85 15.96 13.22
CA VAL A 155 -14.27 16.50 14.46
C VAL A 155 -12.74 16.53 14.39
N VAL A 156 -12.13 15.45 13.89
CA VAL A 156 -10.67 15.40 13.67
C VAL A 156 -10.24 16.47 12.67
N GLY A 157 -10.94 16.59 11.54
CA GLY A 157 -10.66 17.62 10.53
C GLY A 157 -10.70 19.03 11.12
N ALA A 158 -11.74 19.34 11.92
CA ALA A 158 -11.86 20.63 12.57
C ALA A 158 -10.71 20.90 13.56
N SER A 159 -10.26 19.89 14.31
CA SER A 159 -9.16 20.04 15.27
C SER A 159 -7.81 20.27 14.60
N LEU A 160 -7.67 19.82 13.35
CA LEU A 160 -6.45 19.94 12.54
C LEU A 160 -6.52 21.06 11.50
N ASP A 161 -7.59 21.86 11.51
CA ASP A 161 -7.85 22.91 10.53
C ASP A 161 -7.84 22.35 9.08
N SER A 162 -8.35 21.14 8.93
CA SER A 162 -8.32 20.37 7.67
C SER A 162 -9.73 19.95 7.27
N GLN A 163 -9.97 19.94 5.98
CA GLN A 163 -11.20 19.40 5.40
C GLN A 163 -11.02 17.92 5.12
N ILE A 164 -11.92 17.09 5.61
CA ILE A 164 -11.94 15.65 5.34
C ILE A 164 -13.19 15.31 4.53
N THR A 165 -13.00 14.59 3.44
CA THR A 165 -14.09 13.97 2.67
C THR A 165 -13.93 12.46 2.70
N PHE A 166 -15.05 11.75 2.79
CA PHE A 166 -15.10 10.29 2.82
C PHE A 166 -16.25 9.83 1.94
N ARG A 167 -15.95 9.10 0.87
CA ARG A 167 -16.92 8.74 -0.16
C ARG A 167 -16.77 7.28 -0.54
N PRO A 168 -17.89 6.56 -0.78
CA PRO A 168 -17.81 5.21 -1.30
C PRO A 168 -17.13 5.21 -2.68
N VAL A 169 -16.38 4.16 -2.96
CA VAL A 169 -15.91 3.85 -4.31
C VAL A 169 -17.14 3.41 -5.11
N GLU A 170 -17.44 4.12 -6.20
CA GLU A 170 -18.45 3.66 -7.13
C GLU A 170 -17.95 2.39 -7.81
N PRO A 171 -18.71 1.28 -7.79
CA PRO A 171 -18.33 0.12 -8.57
C PRO A 171 -18.33 0.51 -10.05
N ASP A 172 -17.19 0.31 -10.72
CA ASP A 172 -17.10 0.49 -12.17
C ASP A 172 -18.16 -0.38 -12.84
N LEU A 173 -19.20 0.27 -13.38
CA LEU A 173 -20.18 -0.35 -14.26
C LEU A 173 -19.51 -0.58 -15.62
N LEU A 174 -18.70 -1.64 -15.72
CA LEU A 174 -18.24 -2.21 -16.98
C LEU A 174 -19.10 -3.39 -17.37
#